data_8fb49be82be1342c3fa7bda67615932d
#
_entry.id   8fb49be82be1342c3fa7bda67615932d
#
_cell.length_a   1.000
_cell.length_b   1.000
_cell.length_c   1.000
_cell.angle_alpha   90.00
_cell.angle_beta   90.00
_cell.angle_gamma   90.00
#
_symmetry.space_group_name_H-M   'P 1'
#
loop_
_entity.id
_entity.type
_entity.pdbx_description
1 polymer ?
#
loop_
_entity_poly.entity_id
_entity_poly.type
_entity_poly.pdbx_seq_one_letter_code
_entity_poly.pdbx_strand_id
1 'polypeptide(L)'
;MPEFSVDQDSGGAFSLAGQTGKVVVVNFWATWCEPCQVEMPEMETQVWQKYKSSPDFAFIAIAREQDKNTVDRFQKTHPGLTFPLAWDPRRAVYSHLANGGIPRTYVIDRHGMIVFQEVGYGSGSVAAIDRAVRKALAQR
;
A
#
# COMPACT_ATOMS: atom_id res chain seq x y z
N MET A 1 -7.34 -2.48 12.54
CA MET A 1 -7.50 -1.78 11.25
C MET A 1 -8.95 -1.88 10.81
N PRO A 2 -9.61 -0.77 10.49
CA PRO A 2 -10.97 -0.81 9.96
C PRO A 2 -11.04 -1.57 8.63
N GLU A 3 -12.14 -2.28 8.41
CA GLU A 3 -12.37 -2.96 7.13
C GLU A 3 -12.52 -1.95 5.99
N PHE A 4 -12.00 -2.30 4.83
CA PHE A 4 -12.20 -1.53 3.60
C PHE A 4 -12.17 -2.44 2.38
N SER A 5 -12.69 -1.93 1.27
CA SER A 5 -12.63 -2.58 -0.02
C SER A 5 -12.40 -1.52 -1.09
N VAL A 6 -11.51 -1.80 -2.03
CA VAL A 6 -11.20 -0.92 -3.16
C VAL A 6 -11.07 -1.74 -4.43
N ASP A 7 -11.38 -1.11 -5.57
CA ASP A 7 -11.12 -1.69 -6.88
C ASP A 7 -9.63 -1.57 -7.21
N GLN A 8 -9.08 -2.57 -7.87
CA GLN A 8 -7.66 -2.64 -8.18
C GLN A 8 -7.38 -2.94 -9.65
N ASP A 9 -6.18 -2.61 -10.11
CA ASP A 9 -5.76 -2.70 -11.51
C ASP A 9 -5.69 -4.14 -12.04
N SER A 10 -5.47 -5.12 -11.19
CA SER A 10 -5.46 -6.53 -11.56
C SER A 10 -6.87 -7.11 -11.75
N GLY A 11 -7.90 -6.30 -11.55
CA GLY A 11 -9.30 -6.69 -11.62
C GLY A 11 -9.86 -7.05 -10.26
N GLY A 12 -11.20 -6.97 -10.16
CA GLY A 12 -11.90 -7.26 -8.92
C GLY A 12 -11.62 -6.24 -7.82
N ALA A 13 -11.95 -6.61 -6.60
CA ALA A 13 -11.78 -5.77 -5.43
C ALA A 13 -10.74 -6.37 -4.47
N PHE A 14 -9.97 -5.49 -3.83
CA PHE A 14 -9.12 -5.85 -2.70
C PHE A 14 -9.88 -5.47 -1.43
N SER A 15 -10.12 -6.42 -0.55
CA SER A 15 -10.71 -6.15 0.76
C SER A 15 -9.74 -6.60 1.86
N LEU A 16 -9.72 -5.87 2.97
CA LEU A 16 -8.87 -6.25 4.09
C LEU A 16 -9.33 -7.59 4.68
N ALA A 17 -10.63 -7.83 4.76
CA ALA A 17 -11.18 -9.10 5.25
C ALA A 17 -10.72 -10.30 4.41
N GLY A 18 -10.53 -10.10 3.10
CA GLY A 18 -10.02 -11.13 2.20
C GLY A 18 -8.57 -11.50 2.44
N GLN A 19 -7.87 -10.75 3.29
CA GLN A 19 -6.45 -10.95 3.59
C GLN A 19 -6.21 -11.46 5.00
N THR A 20 -7.24 -11.98 5.65
CA THR A 20 -7.14 -12.51 7.03
C THR A 20 -6.00 -13.51 7.15
N GLY A 21 -5.18 -13.36 8.18
CA GLY A 21 -4.02 -14.21 8.44
C GLY A 21 -2.74 -13.79 7.73
N LYS A 22 -2.82 -12.80 6.84
CA LYS A 22 -1.65 -12.27 6.12
C LYS A 22 -1.13 -10.98 6.76
N VAL A 23 0.14 -10.71 6.55
CA VAL A 23 0.72 -9.38 6.79
C VAL A 23 0.39 -8.52 5.57
N VAL A 24 -0.19 -7.35 5.79
CA VAL A 24 -0.66 -6.47 4.71
C VAL A 24 0.04 -5.13 4.79
N VAL A 25 0.56 -4.67 3.67
CA VAL A 25 1.04 -3.29 3.51
C VAL A 25 -0.02 -2.51 2.76
N VAL A 26 -0.49 -1.42 3.37
CA VAL A 26 -1.42 -0.48 2.76
C VAL A 26 -0.70 0.85 2.59
N ASN A 27 -0.54 1.29 1.35
CA ASN A 27 0.12 2.55 1.03
C ASN A 27 -0.88 3.50 0.36
N PHE A 28 -0.99 4.72 0.88
CA PHE A 28 -1.78 5.79 0.27
C PHE A 28 -0.86 6.75 -0.48
N TRP A 29 -1.21 7.06 -1.72
CA TRP A 29 -0.42 7.89 -2.61
C TRP A 29 -1.31 8.68 -3.55
N ALA A 30 -0.73 9.48 -4.43
CA ALA A 30 -1.42 10.13 -5.54
C ALA A 30 -0.44 10.35 -6.69
N THR A 31 -0.96 10.43 -7.91
CA THR A 31 -0.12 10.59 -9.10
C THR A 31 0.62 11.92 -9.13
N TRP A 32 0.08 12.94 -8.45
CA TRP A 32 0.68 14.28 -8.36
C TRP A 32 1.64 14.45 -7.17
N CYS A 33 1.77 13.42 -6.35
CA CYS A 33 2.57 13.49 -5.13
C CYS A 33 4.01 13.13 -5.43
N GLU A 34 4.90 14.13 -5.44
CA GLU A 34 6.31 13.92 -5.76
C GLU A 34 7.03 12.98 -4.78
N PRO A 35 6.90 13.13 -3.45
CA PRO A 35 7.51 12.16 -2.53
C PRO A 35 6.99 10.74 -2.71
N CYS A 36 5.72 10.58 -3.10
CA CYS A 36 5.16 9.26 -3.39
C CYS A 36 5.88 8.62 -4.58
N GLN A 37 6.15 9.41 -5.63
CA GLN A 37 6.83 8.92 -6.83
C GLN A 37 8.26 8.50 -6.55
N VAL A 38 8.92 9.11 -5.57
CA VAL A 38 10.27 8.71 -5.13
C VAL A 38 10.20 7.42 -4.30
N GLU A 39 9.21 7.30 -3.43
CA GLU A 39 9.05 6.13 -2.55
C GLU A 39 8.69 4.86 -3.32
N MET A 40 7.81 4.96 -4.32
CA MET A 40 7.23 3.80 -4.99
C MET A 40 8.27 2.87 -5.63
N PRO A 41 9.29 3.36 -6.35
CA PRO A 41 10.33 2.46 -6.87
C PRO A 41 11.10 1.72 -5.77
N GLU A 42 11.35 2.35 -4.63
CA GLU A 42 11.98 1.69 -3.50
C GLU A 42 11.07 0.63 -2.88
N MET A 43 9.77 0.93 -2.77
CA MET A 43 8.78 -0.04 -2.30
C MET A 43 8.71 -1.24 -3.24
N GLU A 44 8.80 -1.02 -4.54
CA GLU A 44 8.81 -2.09 -5.53
C GLU A 44 9.97 -3.05 -5.28
N THR A 45 11.20 -2.54 -5.15
CA THR A 45 12.40 -3.37 -5.04
C THR A 45 12.63 -3.92 -3.64
N GLN A 46 12.36 -3.14 -2.61
CA GLN A 46 12.73 -3.49 -1.23
C GLN A 46 11.61 -4.16 -0.44
N VAL A 47 10.36 -4.06 -0.90
CA VAL A 47 9.22 -4.68 -0.21
C VAL A 47 8.48 -5.63 -1.13
N TRP A 48 7.91 -5.14 -2.22
CA TRP A 48 7.07 -5.97 -3.09
C TRP A 48 7.83 -7.16 -3.70
N GLN A 49 8.93 -6.92 -4.37
CA GLN A 49 9.70 -7.99 -5.01
C GLN A 49 10.22 -9.01 -4.00
N LYS A 50 10.49 -8.56 -2.79
CA LYS A 50 11.02 -9.40 -1.73
C LYS A 50 9.98 -10.36 -1.15
N TYR A 51 8.73 -9.91 -1.00
CA TYR A 51 7.70 -10.68 -0.29
C TYR A 51 6.54 -11.15 -1.17
N LYS A 52 6.44 -10.71 -2.41
CA LYS A 52 5.28 -11.00 -3.27
C LYS A 52 4.98 -12.49 -3.44
N SER A 53 6.00 -13.34 -3.34
CA SER A 53 5.84 -14.79 -3.49
C SER A 53 5.38 -15.49 -2.21
N SER A 54 5.36 -14.79 -1.09
CA SER A 54 4.87 -15.36 0.16
C SER A 54 3.34 -15.42 0.16
N PRO A 55 2.74 -16.59 0.48
CA PRO A 55 1.28 -16.67 0.60
C PRO A 55 0.75 -15.90 1.80
N ASP A 56 1.62 -15.47 2.71
CA ASP A 56 1.28 -14.77 3.94
C ASP A 56 1.43 -13.26 3.82
N PHE A 57 1.68 -12.74 2.62
CA PHE A 57 1.91 -11.32 2.40
C PHE A 57 0.95 -10.77 1.35
N ALA A 58 0.45 -9.55 1.58
CA ALA A 58 -0.34 -8.79 0.62
C ALA A 58 0.08 -7.32 0.63
N PHE A 59 -0.11 -6.66 -0.50
CA PHE A 59 0.26 -5.26 -0.69
C PHE A 59 -0.81 -4.58 -1.54
N ILE A 60 -1.19 -3.37 -1.15
CA ILE A 60 -2.09 -2.55 -1.95
C ILE A 60 -1.69 -1.08 -1.86
N ALA A 61 -1.52 -0.42 -3.00
CA ALA A 61 -1.23 1.00 -3.08
C ALA A 61 -2.47 1.73 -3.58
N ILE A 62 -3.10 2.52 -2.72
CA ILE A 62 -4.39 3.15 -2.96
C ILE A 62 -4.20 4.63 -3.29
N ALA A 63 -4.56 5.01 -4.52
CA ALA A 63 -4.51 6.41 -4.95
C ALA A 63 -5.72 7.15 -4.37
N ARG A 64 -5.46 8.03 -3.41
CA ARG A 64 -6.53 8.79 -2.76
C ARG A 64 -7.10 9.84 -3.70
N GLU A 65 -8.43 9.95 -3.72
CA GLU A 65 -9.16 10.98 -4.48
C GLU A 65 -8.89 10.93 -6.00
N GLN A 66 -8.49 9.76 -6.53
CA GLN A 66 -8.22 9.56 -7.94
C GLN A 66 -9.03 8.39 -8.47
N ASP A 67 -9.33 8.42 -9.76
CA ASP A 67 -10.14 7.40 -10.42
C ASP A 67 -9.26 6.38 -11.16
N LYS A 68 -9.94 5.34 -11.66
CA LYS A 68 -9.30 4.26 -12.42
C LYS A 68 -8.49 4.80 -13.59
N ASN A 69 -9.05 5.72 -14.38
CA ASN A 69 -8.40 6.23 -15.59
C ASN A 69 -7.08 6.95 -15.26
N THR A 70 -7.08 7.72 -14.19
CA THR A 70 -5.88 8.42 -13.72
C THR A 70 -4.79 7.44 -13.31
N VAL A 71 -5.15 6.42 -12.54
CA VAL A 71 -4.21 5.38 -12.09
C VAL A 71 -3.70 4.56 -13.27
N ASP A 72 -4.58 4.19 -14.21
CA ASP A 72 -4.18 3.44 -15.40
C ASP A 72 -3.16 4.21 -16.25
N ARG A 73 -3.37 5.52 -16.44
CA ARG A 73 -2.42 6.37 -17.17
C ARG A 73 -1.07 6.43 -16.48
N PHE A 74 -1.08 6.56 -15.16
CA PHE A 74 0.15 6.58 -14.37
C PHE A 74 0.91 5.28 -14.54
N GLN A 75 0.22 4.15 -14.41
CA GLN A 75 0.83 2.81 -14.51
C GLN A 75 1.48 2.59 -15.88
N LYS A 76 0.87 3.07 -16.95
CA LYS A 76 1.42 2.95 -18.30
C LYS A 76 2.76 3.67 -18.46
N THR A 77 2.95 4.78 -17.74
CA THR A 77 4.20 5.54 -17.77
C THR A 77 5.20 5.08 -16.71
N HIS A 78 4.80 4.13 -15.86
CA HIS A 78 5.63 3.58 -14.79
C HIS A 78 5.57 2.05 -14.79
N PRO A 79 5.96 1.40 -15.91
CA PRO A 79 5.79 -0.06 -16.05
C PRO A 79 6.66 -0.88 -15.10
N GLY A 80 7.66 -0.26 -14.46
CA GLY A 80 8.47 -0.90 -13.43
C GLY A 80 7.77 -1.08 -12.09
N LEU A 81 6.61 -0.46 -11.90
CA LEU A 81 5.80 -0.63 -10.70
C LEU A 81 4.82 -1.77 -10.95
N THR A 82 5.06 -2.91 -10.30
CA THR A 82 4.27 -4.13 -10.52
C THR A 82 3.40 -4.52 -9.33
N PHE A 83 3.53 -3.84 -8.20
CA PHE A 83 2.64 -4.08 -7.05
C PHE A 83 1.21 -3.62 -7.37
N PRO A 84 0.19 -4.20 -6.70
CA PRO A 84 -1.20 -3.86 -6.99
C PRO A 84 -1.50 -2.39 -6.72
N LEU A 85 -2.13 -1.74 -7.69
CA LEU A 85 -2.59 -0.36 -7.61
C LEU A 85 -4.12 -0.34 -7.49
N ALA A 86 -4.63 0.53 -6.64
CA ALA A 86 -6.06 0.72 -6.44
C ALA A 86 -6.40 2.19 -6.43
N TRP A 87 -7.69 2.52 -6.44
CA TRP A 87 -8.18 3.90 -6.46
C TRP A 87 -9.31 4.07 -5.45
N ASP A 88 -9.38 5.26 -4.89
CA ASP A 88 -10.36 5.66 -3.87
C ASP A 88 -10.88 7.05 -4.21
N PRO A 89 -11.70 7.18 -5.30
CA PRO A 89 -12.04 8.49 -5.87
C PRO A 89 -12.77 9.42 -4.90
N ARG A 90 -13.48 8.87 -3.93
CA ARG A 90 -14.24 9.63 -2.95
C ARG A 90 -13.53 9.80 -1.61
N ARG A 91 -12.27 9.37 -1.53
CA ARG A 91 -11.50 9.39 -0.29
C ARG A 91 -12.17 8.59 0.85
N ALA A 92 -13.03 7.64 0.51
CA ALA A 92 -13.82 6.90 1.50
C ALA A 92 -12.92 6.07 2.42
N VAL A 93 -11.94 5.37 1.87
CA VAL A 93 -11.00 4.56 2.65
C VAL A 93 -10.03 5.44 3.42
N TYR A 94 -9.42 6.41 2.74
CA TYR A 94 -8.42 7.28 3.34
C TYR A 94 -8.98 8.06 4.54
N SER A 95 -10.19 8.58 4.43
CA SER A 95 -10.80 9.40 5.50
C SER A 95 -11.08 8.61 6.77
N HIS A 96 -11.23 7.28 6.69
CA HIS A 96 -11.37 6.43 7.86
C HIS A 96 -10.04 6.18 8.59
N LEU A 97 -8.93 6.40 7.91
CA LEU A 97 -7.60 6.03 8.41
C LEU A 97 -6.73 7.24 8.73
N ALA A 98 -6.95 8.37 8.07
CA ALA A 98 -6.06 9.52 8.15
C ALA A 98 -6.78 10.84 7.92
N ASN A 99 -6.20 11.91 8.45
CA ASN A 99 -6.68 13.27 8.25
C ASN A 99 -5.95 14.03 7.16
N GLY A 100 -4.78 13.56 6.76
CA GLY A 100 -3.96 14.19 5.73
C GLY A 100 -2.57 13.58 5.68
N GLY A 101 -1.80 14.02 4.68
CA GLY A 101 -0.43 13.56 4.49
C GLY A 101 -0.32 12.27 3.68
N ILE A 102 0.39 12.36 2.57
CA ILE A 102 0.83 11.24 1.74
C ILE A 102 2.28 11.49 1.33
N PRO A 103 3.08 10.45 1.06
CA PRO A 103 2.70 9.05 1.17
C PRO A 103 2.41 8.67 2.62
N ARG A 104 1.53 7.70 2.80
CA ARG A 104 1.21 7.16 4.13
C ARG A 104 1.13 5.66 4.02
N THR A 105 1.85 4.96 4.89
CA THR A 105 1.96 3.50 4.82
C THR A 105 1.62 2.89 6.17
N TYR A 106 0.82 1.85 6.13
CA TYR A 106 0.49 1.02 7.29
C TYR A 106 1.01 -0.38 7.05
N VAL A 107 1.56 -0.99 8.10
CA VAL A 107 1.81 -2.43 8.13
C VAL A 107 0.82 -3.05 9.13
N ILE A 108 0.08 -4.04 8.66
CA ILE A 108 -0.98 -4.70 9.40
C ILE A 108 -0.54 -6.15 9.62
N ASP A 109 -0.59 -6.62 10.87
CA ASP A 109 -0.15 -7.97 11.20
C ASP A 109 -1.21 -9.03 10.83
N ARG A 110 -0.90 -10.29 11.10
CA ARG A 110 -1.78 -11.42 10.78
C ARG A 110 -3.12 -11.38 11.53
N HIS A 111 -3.21 -10.58 12.58
CA HIS A 111 -4.42 -10.43 13.41
C HIS A 111 -5.22 -9.18 13.07
N GLY A 112 -4.85 -8.47 11.99
CA GLY A 112 -5.54 -7.28 11.56
C GLY A 112 -5.18 -6.02 12.34
N MET A 113 -4.10 -6.06 13.14
CA MET A 113 -3.66 -4.91 13.94
C MET A 113 -2.64 -4.09 13.19
N ILE A 114 -2.76 -2.76 13.28
CA ILE A 114 -1.75 -1.85 12.75
C ILE A 114 -0.54 -1.92 13.69
N VAL A 115 0.59 -2.40 13.16
CA VAL A 115 1.83 -2.54 13.94
C VAL A 115 2.87 -1.51 13.55
N PHE A 116 2.66 -0.78 12.46
CA PHE A 116 3.58 0.27 11.99
C PHE A 116 2.83 1.26 11.13
N GLN A 117 3.19 2.55 11.26
CA GLN A 117 2.66 3.62 10.44
C GLN A 117 3.76 4.62 10.13
N GLU A 118 3.83 5.04 8.87
CA GLU A 118 4.77 6.08 8.43
C GLU A 118 4.03 7.10 7.59
N VAL A 119 4.28 8.38 7.83
CA VAL A 119 3.71 9.51 7.08
C VAL A 119 4.85 10.28 6.45
N GLY A 120 4.74 10.54 5.15
CA GLY A 120 5.79 11.21 4.40
C GLY A 120 6.89 10.25 3.97
N TYR A 121 7.87 10.80 3.24
CA TYR A 121 9.00 10.03 2.74
C TYR A 121 10.30 10.71 3.16
N GLY A 122 11.23 9.90 3.64
CA GLY A 122 12.57 10.35 3.96
C GLY A 122 13.57 9.21 3.82
N SER A 123 14.83 9.51 4.03
CA SER A 123 15.88 8.51 4.05
C SER A 123 15.56 7.47 5.11
N GLY A 124 15.53 6.20 4.73
CA GLY A 124 15.24 5.11 5.65
C GLY A 124 13.78 4.77 5.84
N SER A 125 12.83 5.52 5.21
CA SER A 125 11.39 5.21 5.31
C SER A 125 11.07 3.80 4.85
N VAL A 126 11.51 3.42 3.66
CA VAL A 126 11.20 2.10 3.09
C VAL A 126 11.93 0.99 3.85
N ALA A 127 13.14 1.23 4.33
CA ALA A 127 13.84 0.27 5.18
C ALA A 127 13.09 0.00 6.48
N ALA A 128 12.48 1.04 7.07
CA ALA A 128 11.66 0.88 8.28
C ALA A 128 10.40 0.06 8.00
N ILE A 129 9.77 0.30 6.86
CA ILE A 129 8.60 -0.50 6.41
C ILE A 129 9.00 -1.96 6.24
N ASP A 130 10.12 -2.23 5.56
CA ASP A 130 10.64 -3.57 5.37
C ASP A 130 10.88 -4.28 6.71
N ARG A 131 11.49 -3.61 7.67
CA ARG A 131 11.71 -4.18 9.00
C ARG A 131 10.40 -4.54 9.70
N ALA A 132 9.40 -3.67 9.59
CA ALA A 132 8.09 -3.93 10.18
C ALA A 132 7.40 -5.14 9.54
N VAL A 133 7.48 -5.26 8.21
CA VAL A 133 6.94 -6.41 7.47
C VAL A 133 7.63 -7.70 7.92
N ARG A 134 8.95 -7.69 7.96
CA ARG A 134 9.73 -8.86 8.34
C ARG A 134 9.41 -9.32 9.77
N LYS A 135 9.31 -8.38 10.69
CA LYS A 135 8.95 -8.67 12.07
C LYS A 135 7.55 -9.27 12.18
N ALA A 136 6.57 -8.69 11.46
CA ALA A 136 5.20 -9.19 11.47
C ALA A 136 5.10 -10.59 10.85
N LEU A 137 5.84 -10.86 9.77
CA LEU A 137 5.87 -12.18 9.16
C LEU A 137 6.47 -13.24 10.06
N ALA A 138 7.43 -12.87 10.91
CA ALA A 138 8.06 -13.80 11.87
C ALA A 138 7.16 -14.16 13.04
N GLN A 139 6.13 -13.37 13.31
CA GLN A 139 5.16 -13.61 14.39
C GLN A 139 3.98 -14.43 13.86
N ARG A 140 3.38 -15.24 14.73
CA ARG A 140 2.22 -16.08 14.40
C ARG A 140 0.99 -15.70 15.23
#